data_a78e199b91170c8078349c3b5a946fe0
#
_entry.id   a78e199b91170c8078349c3b5a946fe0
#
_cell.length_a   1.000
_cell.length_b   1.000
_cell.length_c   1.000
_cell.angle_alpha   90.00
_cell.angle_beta   90.00
_cell.angle_gamma   90.00
#
_symmetry.space_group_name_H-M   'P 1'
#
loop_
_entity.id
_entity.type
_entity.pdbx_description
1 polymer ?
#
loop_
_entity_poly.entity_id
_entity_poly.type
_entity_poly.pdbx_seq_one_letter_code
_entity_poly.pdbx_strand_id
1 'polypeptide(L)'
;MENPLNDLGQQLLDAAKLAGADAADAMAVDGVSNSIEVRDGQLEHAERAEGVEIGLRIFFGSRQACVSASDISSDNIKEMAMRAVQMAQHAPDDINIRQAKGSELCTEWDVNKLELVDPSPEPSAEGLKQLALDAETSALEVPGVSK
;
A
#
# COMPACT_ATOMS: atom_id res chain seq x y z
N MET A 1 -1.90 -15.20 -17.93
CA MET A 1 -0.65 -14.50 -17.56
C MET A 1 -0.61 -14.49 -16.05
N GLU A 2 0.44 -15.06 -15.47
CA GLU A 2 0.67 -14.97 -14.02
C GLU A 2 0.91 -13.50 -13.68
N ASN A 3 0.29 -13.03 -12.62
CA ASN A 3 0.46 -11.65 -12.16
C ASN A 3 1.69 -11.61 -11.23
N PRO A 4 2.76 -10.91 -11.55
CA PRO A 4 3.99 -10.90 -10.76
C PRO A 4 3.77 -10.46 -9.32
N LEU A 5 2.73 -9.66 -9.03
CA LEU A 5 2.37 -9.28 -7.65
C LEU A 5 1.80 -10.48 -6.87
N ASN A 6 1.06 -11.37 -7.53
CA ASN A 6 0.57 -12.60 -6.87
C ASN A 6 1.73 -13.52 -6.51
N ASP A 7 2.76 -13.62 -7.37
CA ASP A 7 3.95 -14.42 -7.10
C ASP A 7 4.74 -13.87 -5.92
N LEU A 8 4.85 -12.53 -5.79
CA LEU A 8 5.46 -11.88 -4.63
C LEU A 8 4.66 -12.15 -3.36
N GLY A 9 3.32 -12.04 -3.43
CA GLY A 9 2.45 -12.39 -2.31
C GLY A 9 2.65 -13.83 -1.84
N GLN A 10 2.74 -14.79 -2.79
CA GLN A 10 2.98 -16.19 -2.46
C GLN A 10 4.37 -16.40 -1.83
N GLN A 11 5.41 -15.78 -2.35
CA GLN A 11 6.76 -15.84 -1.77
C GLN A 11 6.79 -15.34 -0.32
N LEU A 12 6.07 -14.25 -0.01
CA LEU A 12 5.94 -13.73 1.34
C LEU A 12 5.26 -14.72 2.28
N LEU A 13 4.15 -15.34 1.84
CA LEU A 13 3.43 -16.35 2.63
C LEU A 13 4.27 -17.60 2.87
N ASP A 14 5.01 -18.06 1.86
CA ASP A 14 5.90 -19.21 1.99
C ASP A 14 7.06 -18.90 2.95
N ALA A 15 7.64 -17.71 2.87
CA ALA A 15 8.69 -17.26 3.79
C ALA A 15 8.16 -17.16 5.23
N ALA A 16 6.95 -16.62 5.43
CA ALA A 16 6.31 -16.56 6.75
C ALA A 16 6.10 -17.95 7.37
N LYS A 17 5.61 -18.90 6.57
CA LYS A 17 5.43 -20.29 6.97
C LYS A 17 6.75 -20.96 7.36
N LEU A 18 7.79 -20.76 6.56
CA LEU A 18 9.14 -21.29 6.84
C LEU A 18 9.74 -20.66 8.11
N ALA A 19 9.43 -19.40 8.39
CA ALA A 19 9.86 -18.70 9.61
C ALA A 19 9.08 -19.12 10.87
N GLY A 20 8.00 -19.91 10.74
CA GLY A 20 7.24 -20.46 11.85
C GLY A 20 6.03 -19.62 12.28
N ALA A 21 5.44 -18.85 11.37
CA ALA A 21 4.16 -18.17 11.62
C ALA A 21 3.01 -19.18 11.76
N ASP A 22 2.08 -18.92 12.70
CA ASP A 22 0.83 -19.70 12.81
C ASP A 22 -0.09 -19.43 11.63
N ALA A 23 -0.19 -18.14 11.24
CA ALA A 23 -0.88 -17.68 10.06
C ALA A 23 -0.25 -16.37 9.54
N ALA A 24 -0.51 -16.04 8.28
CA ALA A 24 -0.04 -14.80 7.67
C ALA A 24 -1.01 -14.32 6.59
N ASP A 25 -1.01 -13.02 6.36
CA ASP A 25 -1.48 -12.44 5.11
C ASP A 25 -0.43 -11.49 4.52
N ALA A 26 -0.46 -11.34 3.21
CA ALA A 26 0.51 -10.57 2.45
C ALA A 26 -0.17 -9.63 1.48
N MET A 27 0.50 -8.53 1.19
CA MET A 27 0.10 -7.56 0.18
C MET A 27 1.30 -7.22 -0.68
N ALA A 28 1.11 -7.14 -1.99
CA ALA A 28 2.08 -6.61 -2.92
C ALA A 28 1.38 -5.55 -3.78
N VAL A 29 1.98 -4.38 -3.87
CA VAL A 29 1.42 -3.22 -4.58
C VAL A 29 2.47 -2.69 -5.54
N ASP A 30 2.08 -2.50 -6.79
CA ASP A 30 2.85 -1.75 -7.79
C ASP A 30 2.11 -0.44 -8.03
N GLY A 31 2.80 0.66 -7.88
CA GLY A 31 2.19 1.98 -7.93
C GLY A 31 3.03 3.02 -8.65
N VAL A 32 2.32 3.96 -9.26
CA VAL A 32 2.88 5.19 -9.83
C VAL A 32 2.12 6.35 -9.23
N SER A 33 2.83 7.35 -8.73
CA SER A 33 2.24 8.61 -8.30
C SER A 33 2.89 9.80 -8.99
N ASN A 34 2.07 10.78 -9.39
CA ASN A 34 2.52 12.06 -9.89
C ASN A 34 2.00 13.14 -8.93
N SER A 35 2.90 13.97 -8.41
CA SER A 35 2.57 15.08 -7.51
C SER A 35 3.05 16.40 -8.10
N ILE A 36 2.18 17.41 -8.03
CA ILE A 36 2.50 18.77 -8.42
C ILE A 36 2.10 19.69 -7.27
N GLU A 37 3.01 20.54 -6.85
CA GLU A 37 2.76 21.58 -5.87
C GLU A 37 2.98 22.95 -6.50
N VAL A 38 2.07 23.88 -6.21
CA VAL A 38 2.14 25.26 -6.66
C VAL A 38 2.14 26.20 -5.46
N ARG A 39 2.83 27.31 -5.59
CA ARG A 39 2.82 28.40 -4.62
C ARG A 39 3.01 29.72 -5.33
N ASP A 40 2.24 30.73 -4.92
CA ASP A 40 2.31 32.08 -5.49
C ASP A 40 2.11 32.11 -7.01
N GLY A 41 1.22 31.26 -7.52
CA GLY A 41 0.94 31.14 -8.94
C GLY A 41 2.07 30.49 -9.74
N GLN A 42 3.02 29.82 -9.10
CA GLN A 42 4.16 29.17 -9.75
C GLN A 42 4.32 27.73 -9.31
N LEU A 43 4.92 26.91 -10.18
CA LEU A 43 5.30 25.55 -9.83
C LEU A 43 6.40 25.58 -8.76
N GLU A 44 6.14 24.95 -7.60
CA GLU A 44 7.10 24.81 -6.52
C GLU A 44 7.77 23.42 -6.56
N HIS A 45 6.99 22.37 -6.75
CA HIS A 45 7.50 21.01 -6.77
C HIS A 45 6.77 20.14 -7.80
N ALA A 46 7.51 19.24 -8.44
CA ALA A 46 6.97 18.22 -9.34
C ALA A 46 7.72 16.91 -9.08
N GLU A 47 6.98 15.87 -8.76
CA GLU A 47 7.55 14.55 -8.47
C GLU A 47 6.76 13.46 -9.21
N ARG A 48 7.50 12.47 -9.70
CA ARG A 48 6.95 11.20 -10.16
C ARG A 48 7.67 10.08 -9.41
N ALA A 49 6.91 9.30 -8.64
CA ALA A 49 7.41 8.14 -7.92
C ALA A 49 6.80 6.86 -8.50
N GLU A 50 7.64 5.86 -8.72
CA GLU A 50 7.24 4.53 -9.17
C GLU A 50 7.91 3.50 -8.28
N GLY A 51 7.18 2.44 -7.91
CA GLY A 51 7.78 1.39 -7.10
C GLY A 51 6.83 0.26 -6.77
N VAL A 52 7.44 -0.86 -6.36
CA VAL A 52 6.75 -2.01 -5.79
C VAL A 52 6.96 -1.99 -4.28
N GLU A 53 5.87 -2.15 -3.53
CA GLU A 53 5.90 -2.31 -2.09
C GLU A 53 5.29 -3.63 -1.68
N ILE A 54 5.89 -4.25 -0.67
CA ILE A 54 5.41 -5.51 -0.09
C ILE A 54 5.11 -5.32 1.39
N GLY A 55 4.01 -5.91 1.84
CA GLY A 55 3.58 -5.95 3.22
C GLY A 55 3.33 -7.38 3.68
N LEU A 56 3.72 -7.69 4.90
CA LEU A 56 3.50 -8.98 5.53
C LEU A 56 2.97 -8.78 6.94
N ARG A 57 1.83 -9.41 7.23
CA ARG A 57 1.28 -9.49 8.57
C ARG A 57 1.35 -10.93 9.05
N ILE A 58 1.94 -11.12 10.22
CA ILE A 58 2.10 -12.39 10.89
C ILE A 58 1.14 -12.47 12.07
N PHE A 59 0.53 -13.65 12.25
CA PHE A 59 -0.21 -14.00 13.44
C PHE A 59 0.53 -15.09 14.20
N PHE A 60 0.60 -14.94 15.52
CA PHE A 60 1.19 -15.89 16.46
C PHE A 60 0.28 -16.00 17.69
N GLY A 61 -0.60 -16.99 17.73
CA GLY A 61 -1.72 -17.05 18.67
C GLY A 61 -2.62 -15.82 18.53
N SER A 62 -2.77 -15.07 19.63
CA SER A 62 -3.51 -13.80 19.72
C SER A 62 -2.63 -12.56 19.54
N ARG A 63 -1.46 -12.71 18.95
CA ARG A 63 -0.48 -11.64 18.69
C ARG A 63 -0.27 -11.45 17.23
N GLN A 64 0.08 -10.23 16.82
CA GLN A 64 0.43 -9.94 15.44
C GLN A 64 1.59 -8.97 15.32
N ALA A 65 2.23 -9.00 14.17
CA ALA A 65 3.15 -7.96 13.72
C ALA A 65 2.97 -7.71 12.23
N CYS A 66 3.17 -6.45 11.83
CA CYS A 66 3.17 -6.04 10.43
C CYS A 66 4.54 -5.46 10.08
N VAL A 67 5.01 -5.79 8.91
CA VAL A 67 6.24 -5.25 8.33
C VAL A 67 6.01 -4.93 6.87
N SER A 68 6.74 -3.94 6.35
CA SER A 68 6.73 -3.58 4.93
C SER A 68 8.13 -3.31 4.41
N ALA A 69 8.31 -3.43 3.11
CA ALA A 69 9.55 -3.13 2.43
C ALA A 69 9.29 -2.79 0.96
N SER A 70 10.22 -2.04 0.34
CA SER A 70 10.30 -1.81 -1.10
C SER A 70 11.36 -2.71 -1.78
N ASP A 71 12.26 -3.31 -1.03
CA ASP A 71 13.19 -4.32 -1.55
C ASP A 71 12.49 -5.69 -1.64
N ILE A 72 12.23 -6.12 -2.87
CA ILE A 72 11.55 -7.39 -3.18
C ILE A 72 12.51 -8.56 -3.43
N SER A 73 13.78 -8.41 -3.09
CA SER A 73 14.77 -9.50 -3.23
C SER A 73 14.41 -10.67 -2.33
N SER A 74 14.68 -11.90 -2.80
CA SER A 74 14.38 -13.12 -2.07
C SER A 74 15.04 -13.17 -0.69
N ASP A 75 16.21 -12.55 -0.52
CA ASP A 75 16.91 -12.53 0.76
C ASP A 75 16.26 -11.55 1.72
N ASN A 76 15.84 -10.37 1.25
CA ASN A 76 15.07 -9.43 2.07
C ASN A 76 13.70 -10.00 2.48
N ILE A 77 12.99 -10.71 1.58
CA ILE A 77 11.71 -11.37 1.91
C ILE A 77 11.89 -12.36 3.06
N LYS A 78 12.95 -13.19 3.04
CA LYS A 78 13.24 -14.13 4.12
C LYS A 78 13.55 -13.42 5.44
N GLU A 79 14.42 -12.41 5.39
CA GLU A 79 14.77 -11.62 6.59
C GLU A 79 13.56 -10.90 7.18
N MET A 80 12.76 -10.29 6.33
CA MET A 80 11.52 -9.62 6.68
C MET A 80 10.54 -10.58 7.38
N ALA A 81 10.37 -11.80 6.86
CA ALA A 81 9.51 -12.82 7.46
C ALA A 81 10.01 -13.27 8.84
N MET A 82 11.31 -13.55 8.97
CA MET A 82 11.91 -13.91 10.26
C MET A 82 11.75 -12.80 11.30
N ARG A 83 12.00 -11.55 10.91
CA ARG A 83 11.82 -10.38 11.78
C ARG A 83 10.36 -10.22 12.21
N ALA A 84 9.42 -10.36 11.28
CA ALA A 84 7.98 -10.25 11.57
C ALA A 84 7.52 -11.33 12.57
N VAL A 85 7.97 -12.57 12.42
CA VAL A 85 7.67 -13.66 13.37
C VAL A 85 8.22 -13.34 14.76
N GLN A 86 9.47 -12.89 14.87
CA GLN A 86 10.06 -12.49 16.14
C GLN A 86 9.28 -11.34 16.78
N MET A 87 8.88 -10.34 16.01
CA MET A 87 8.06 -9.23 16.50
C MET A 87 6.70 -9.71 17.01
N ALA A 88 6.02 -10.61 16.27
CA ALA A 88 4.73 -11.17 16.69
C ALA A 88 4.86 -12.00 17.98
N GLN A 89 5.94 -12.75 18.15
CA GLN A 89 6.20 -13.54 19.38
C GLN A 89 6.35 -12.66 20.63
N HIS A 90 6.82 -11.43 20.49
CA HIS A 90 7.04 -10.48 21.57
C HIS A 90 5.94 -9.40 21.69
N ALA A 91 4.99 -9.37 20.74
CA ALA A 91 3.85 -8.47 20.81
C ALA A 91 2.93 -8.81 22.01
N PRO A 92 2.17 -7.83 22.54
CA PRO A 92 1.17 -8.12 23.55
C PRO A 92 0.03 -8.97 23.00
N ASP A 93 -0.57 -9.80 23.85
CA ASP A 93 -1.78 -10.53 23.49
C ASP A 93 -2.97 -9.58 23.32
N ASP A 94 -3.75 -9.77 22.25
CA ASP A 94 -5.01 -9.08 22.00
C ASP A 94 -6.07 -10.09 21.53
N ILE A 95 -7.11 -10.26 22.33
CA ILE A 95 -8.19 -11.23 22.06
C ILE A 95 -8.99 -10.93 20.76
N ASN A 96 -8.87 -9.73 20.22
CA ASN A 96 -9.54 -9.34 18.98
C ASN A 96 -8.69 -9.67 17.74
N ILE A 97 -7.44 -10.06 17.92
CA ILE A 97 -6.53 -10.37 16.83
C ILE A 97 -6.73 -11.82 16.38
N ARG A 98 -7.10 -11.96 15.12
CA ARG A 98 -7.18 -13.24 14.42
C ARG A 98 -7.17 -13.05 12.91
N GLN A 99 -6.78 -14.08 12.20
CA GLN A 99 -7.01 -14.14 10.76
C GLN A 99 -8.52 -14.33 10.46
N ALA A 100 -8.99 -13.77 9.35
CA ALA A 100 -10.35 -14.02 8.86
C ALA A 100 -10.54 -15.52 8.57
N LYS A 101 -11.70 -16.06 8.95
CA LYS A 101 -12.07 -17.44 8.62
C LYS A 101 -12.47 -17.54 7.16
N GLY A 102 -12.30 -18.71 6.54
CA GLY A 102 -12.70 -18.93 5.16
C GLY A 102 -14.15 -18.55 4.85
N SER A 103 -15.06 -18.76 5.82
CA SER A 103 -16.47 -18.35 5.69
C SER A 103 -16.73 -16.84 5.76
N GLU A 104 -15.74 -16.06 6.17
CA GLU A 104 -15.81 -14.59 6.26
C GLU A 104 -15.18 -13.92 5.03
N LEU A 105 -14.53 -14.70 4.16
CA LEU A 105 -13.94 -14.20 2.93
C LEU A 105 -15.02 -14.01 1.86
N CYS A 106 -14.88 -12.95 1.09
CA CYS A 106 -15.72 -12.74 -0.09
C CYS A 106 -15.40 -13.81 -1.15
N THR A 107 -16.40 -14.57 -1.57
CA THR A 107 -16.27 -15.63 -2.58
C THR A 107 -16.73 -15.18 -3.97
N GLU A 108 -17.53 -14.12 -4.02
CA GLU A 108 -18.06 -13.53 -5.25
C GLU A 108 -17.63 -12.07 -5.32
N TRP A 109 -16.63 -11.79 -6.12
CA TRP A 109 -16.16 -10.43 -6.35
C TRP A 109 -15.96 -10.18 -7.85
N ASP A 110 -16.44 -9.03 -8.29
CA ASP A 110 -16.31 -8.53 -9.65
C ASP A 110 -15.64 -7.16 -9.58
N VAL A 111 -14.38 -7.10 -9.96
CA VAL A 111 -13.56 -5.87 -9.91
C VAL A 111 -14.23 -4.74 -10.70
N ASN A 112 -14.91 -5.06 -11.81
CA ASN A 112 -15.58 -4.04 -12.62
C ASN A 112 -16.78 -3.41 -11.90
N LYS A 113 -17.49 -4.18 -11.05
CA LYS A 113 -18.61 -3.65 -10.25
C LYS A 113 -18.16 -2.83 -9.04
N LEU A 114 -16.90 -2.98 -8.63
CA LEU A 114 -16.35 -2.20 -7.53
C LEU A 114 -15.89 -0.80 -7.95
N GLU A 115 -15.87 -0.52 -9.27
CA GLU A 115 -15.48 0.78 -9.84
C GLU A 115 -14.15 1.31 -9.26
N LEU A 116 -13.16 0.41 -9.07
CA LEU A 116 -11.87 0.72 -8.44
C LEU A 116 -10.92 1.50 -9.36
N VAL A 117 -11.27 1.60 -10.63
CA VAL A 117 -10.43 2.25 -11.67
C VAL A 117 -11.22 3.36 -12.32
N ASP A 118 -10.69 4.56 -12.31
CA ASP A 118 -11.18 5.66 -13.13
C ASP A 118 -10.80 5.40 -14.60
N PRO A 119 -11.75 5.28 -15.54
CA PRO A 119 -11.47 5.04 -16.95
C PRO A 119 -10.95 6.28 -17.68
N SER A 120 -10.92 7.45 -17.03
CA SER A 120 -10.43 8.69 -17.60
C SER A 120 -8.93 8.60 -17.91
N PRO A 121 -8.43 9.27 -18.96
CA PRO A 121 -7.00 9.35 -19.19
C PRO A 121 -6.27 9.99 -18.01
N GLU A 122 -5.11 9.48 -17.67
CA GLU A 122 -4.26 10.12 -16.66
C GLU A 122 -3.96 11.56 -17.05
N PRO A 123 -4.09 12.52 -16.12
CA PRO A 123 -3.77 13.90 -16.39
C PRO A 123 -2.27 14.06 -16.66
N SER A 124 -1.94 14.89 -17.65
CA SER A 124 -0.54 15.28 -17.89
C SER A 124 0.00 16.13 -16.74
N ALA A 125 1.33 16.22 -16.61
CA ALA A 125 1.94 17.11 -15.61
C ALA A 125 1.48 18.57 -15.74
N GLU A 126 1.29 19.06 -16.96
CA GLU A 126 0.73 20.41 -17.18
C GLU A 126 -0.75 20.49 -16.79
N GLY A 127 -1.54 19.44 -17.01
CA GLY A 127 -2.92 19.35 -16.54
C GLY A 127 -3.01 19.38 -15.01
N LEU A 128 -2.16 18.61 -14.31
CA LEU A 128 -2.08 18.62 -12.84
C LEU A 128 -1.68 20.02 -12.33
N LYS A 129 -0.70 20.65 -12.97
CA LYS A 129 -0.26 22.00 -12.62
C LYS A 129 -1.40 23.01 -12.77
N GLN A 130 -2.17 22.96 -13.87
CA GLN A 130 -3.30 23.85 -14.05
C GLN A 130 -4.37 23.65 -12.99
N LEU A 131 -4.71 22.41 -12.66
CA LEU A 131 -5.64 22.08 -11.57
C LEU A 131 -5.19 22.65 -10.22
N ALA A 132 -3.89 22.54 -9.91
CA ALA A 132 -3.33 23.08 -8.68
C ALA A 132 -3.39 24.62 -8.65
N LEU A 133 -3.08 25.29 -9.76
CA LEU A 133 -3.18 26.76 -9.89
C LEU A 133 -4.62 27.24 -9.77
N ASP A 134 -5.58 26.54 -10.35
CA ASP A 134 -7.00 26.87 -10.25
C ASP A 134 -7.51 26.73 -8.82
N ALA A 135 -7.06 25.68 -8.11
CA ALA A 135 -7.38 25.46 -6.70
C ALA A 135 -6.79 26.56 -5.80
N GLU A 136 -5.51 26.93 -6.01
CA GLU A 136 -4.86 28.05 -5.29
C GLU A 136 -5.60 29.37 -5.53
N THR A 137 -5.90 29.69 -6.78
CA THR A 137 -6.63 30.90 -7.16
C THR A 137 -7.98 30.97 -6.46
N SER A 138 -8.76 29.87 -6.53
CA SER A 138 -10.08 29.80 -5.91
C SER A 138 -10.01 29.96 -4.37
N ALA A 139 -8.99 29.39 -3.73
CA ALA A 139 -8.79 29.54 -2.29
C ALA A 139 -8.45 30.98 -1.91
N LEU A 140 -7.60 31.67 -2.68
CA LEU A 140 -7.19 33.06 -2.42
C LEU A 140 -8.29 34.09 -2.67
N GLU A 141 -9.34 33.77 -3.44
CA GLU A 141 -10.52 34.61 -3.60
C GLU A 141 -11.38 34.70 -2.32
N VAL A 142 -11.20 33.77 -1.36
CA VAL A 142 -11.96 33.76 -0.11
C VAL A 142 -11.38 34.80 0.87
N PRO A 143 -12.19 35.78 1.37
CA PRO A 143 -11.69 36.77 2.31
C PRO A 143 -11.11 36.13 3.59
N GLY A 144 -9.89 36.50 3.94
CA GLY A 144 -9.17 35.99 5.11
C GLY A 144 -8.31 34.76 4.86
N VAL A 145 -8.36 34.18 3.68
CA VAL A 145 -7.40 33.16 3.25
C VAL A 145 -6.14 33.87 2.76
N SER A 146 -5.01 33.49 3.34
CA SER A 146 -3.68 33.93 2.93
C SER A 146 -2.80 32.68 2.85
N LYS A 147 -1.75 32.77 2.09
CA LYS A 147 -0.79 31.66 1.86
C LYS A 147 -0.58 30.76 3.05
#